data_d2a9f93d0a9e070aa3b295304adf96df
#
_entry.id   d2a9f93d0a9e070aa3b295304adf96df
#
_cell.length_a   1.000
_cell.length_b   1.000
_cell.length_c   1.000
_cell.angle_alpha   90.00
_cell.angle_beta   90.00
_cell.angle_gamma   90.00
#
_symmetry.space_group_name_H-M   'P 1'
#
loop_
_entity.id
_entity.type
_entity.pdbx_description
1 polymer ?
#
loop_
_entity_poly.entity_id
_entity_poly.type
_entity_poly.pdbx_seq_one_letter_code
_entity_poly.pdbx_strand_id
1 'polypeptide(L)'
;MLTKFWNNLTTEEIAKLSRNTIIIVPFSAIEQHGSHLPINTDKIILDKIIDKFCEENKKSKDFVVLPNLCIGSSSEHDNFQGTLSVDSVNYINFCLNYLESVFSKKFKKFIFLNSHGGQISHLDILAKELKNKYKDSKIIKANYFLFEGYNKVISKNELLHGYHGGEFETSLMLYLANNLVRKNKIKKNKLSPDYNNKKLIGFEKNVKLQWNTEDINKTGIIGNPKNANSQKGKEITNIATSTIKKIIKELKLL
;
A
#
# COMPACT_ATOMS: atom_id res chain seq x y z
N MET A 1 24.56 -9.13 -12.20
CA MET A 1 23.33 -8.39 -12.53
C MET A 1 22.99 -7.51 -11.35
N LEU A 2 22.94 -6.18 -11.50
CA LEU A 2 22.63 -5.27 -10.38
C LEU A 2 21.25 -5.65 -9.80
N THR A 3 21.18 -5.82 -8.48
CA THR A 3 19.91 -6.02 -7.77
C THR A 3 19.02 -4.79 -7.94
N LYS A 4 17.70 -4.97 -7.80
CA LYS A 4 16.71 -3.87 -7.80
C LYS A 4 16.53 -3.24 -6.42
N PHE A 5 16.98 -3.89 -5.37
CA PHE A 5 16.78 -3.47 -4.00
C PHE A 5 17.97 -2.67 -3.49
N TRP A 6 17.71 -1.47 -3.02
CA TRP A 6 18.70 -0.52 -2.50
C TRP A 6 19.62 -1.12 -1.43
N ASN A 7 19.05 -1.85 -0.50
CA ASN A 7 19.77 -2.47 0.61
C ASN A 7 20.71 -3.62 0.19
N ASN A 8 20.64 -4.05 -1.07
CA ASN A 8 21.54 -5.05 -1.66
C ASN A 8 22.60 -4.41 -2.55
N LEU A 9 22.63 -3.08 -2.67
CA LEU A 9 23.61 -2.33 -3.42
C LEU A 9 24.71 -1.83 -2.50
N THR A 10 25.95 -1.86 -2.98
CA THR A 10 27.09 -1.20 -2.32
C THR A 10 27.04 0.31 -2.51
N THR A 11 27.77 1.05 -1.70
CA THR A 11 27.91 2.51 -1.84
C THR A 11 28.39 2.91 -3.24
N GLU A 12 29.35 2.17 -3.82
CA GLU A 12 29.83 2.42 -5.17
C GLU A 12 28.79 2.20 -6.25
N GLU A 13 27.96 1.14 -6.11
CA GLU A 13 26.87 0.86 -7.04
C GLU A 13 25.81 1.95 -7.00
N ILE A 14 25.45 2.44 -5.80
CA ILE A 14 24.54 3.57 -5.62
C ILE A 14 25.12 4.85 -6.26
N ALA A 15 26.40 5.09 -6.07
CA ALA A 15 27.09 6.25 -6.67
C ALA A 15 27.06 6.22 -8.21
N LYS A 16 27.06 5.04 -8.83
CA LYS A 16 26.98 4.84 -10.30
C LYS A 16 25.56 4.93 -10.84
N LEU A 17 24.49 4.93 -10.03
CA LEU A 17 23.13 5.09 -10.52
C LEU A 17 22.95 6.43 -11.23
N SER A 18 22.13 6.46 -12.28
CA SER A 18 21.75 7.70 -12.96
C SER A 18 20.94 8.61 -12.05
N ARG A 19 21.09 9.93 -12.21
CA ARG A 19 20.19 10.91 -11.56
C ARG A 19 18.73 10.76 -11.99
N ASN A 20 18.48 10.12 -13.14
CA ASN A 20 17.14 9.83 -13.66
C ASN A 20 16.60 8.48 -13.18
N THR A 21 17.37 7.73 -12.36
CA THR A 21 16.86 6.50 -11.73
C THR A 21 15.66 6.83 -10.85
N ILE A 22 14.56 6.12 -11.07
CA ILE A 22 13.33 6.26 -10.29
C ILE A 22 13.51 5.50 -8.97
N ILE A 23 13.26 6.16 -7.87
CA ILE A 23 13.31 5.57 -6.54
C ILE A 23 11.89 5.18 -6.13
N ILE A 24 11.62 3.89 -6.01
CA ILE A 24 10.36 3.37 -5.47
C ILE A 24 10.51 3.28 -3.96
N VAL A 25 9.62 3.92 -3.23
CA VAL A 25 9.56 3.92 -1.77
C VAL A 25 8.31 3.16 -1.35
N PRO A 26 8.43 1.91 -0.86
CA PRO A 26 7.29 1.15 -0.39
C PRO A 26 6.86 1.60 1.00
N PHE A 27 5.54 1.74 1.19
CA PHE A 27 4.89 2.05 2.46
C PHE A 27 3.82 1.01 2.76
N SER A 28 3.89 0.39 3.92
CA SER A 28 2.91 -0.59 4.40
C SER A 28 2.67 -0.44 5.89
N ALA A 29 1.87 -1.34 6.49
CA ALA A 29 1.61 -1.36 7.92
C ALA A 29 1.73 -2.77 8.51
N ILE A 30 1.83 -2.83 9.84
CA ILE A 30 1.66 -4.02 10.65
C ILE A 30 0.43 -3.77 11.53
N GLU A 31 -0.71 -4.28 11.11
CA GLU A 31 -2.00 -4.00 11.74
C GLU A 31 -2.93 -5.21 11.71
N GLN A 32 -3.94 -5.19 12.57
CA GLN A 32 -4.93 -6.25 12.60
C GLN A 32 -5.62 -6.42 11.23
N HIS A 33 -5.91 -7.65 10.83
CA HIS A 33 -6.67 -8.03 9.62
C HIS A 33 -7.70 -9.12 9.94
N GLY A 34 -8.40 -8.95 11.06
CA GLY A 34 -9.38 -9.91 11.56
C GLY A 34 -8.75 -11.25 11.97
N SER A 35 -9.58 -12.27 12.05
CA SER A 35 -9.16 -13.59 12.53
C SER A 35 -8.54 -14.49 11.47
N HIS A 36 -8.62 -14.14 10.19
CA HIS A 36 -8.25 -15.02 9.09
C HIS A 36 -6.96 -14.61 8.38
N LEU A 37 -6.54 -13.36 8.45
CA LEU A 37 -5.27 -12.87 7.89
C LEU A 37 -4.27 -12.52 9.00
N PRO A 38 -2.96 -12.59 8.74
CA PRO A 38 -1.95 -12.15 9.68
C PRO A 38 -1.88 -10.62 9.76
N ILE A 39 -1.39 -10.09 10.88
CA ILE A 39 -1.16 -8.64 11.06
C ILE A 39 -0.15 -8.06 10.05
N ASN A 40 0.62 -8.88 9.37
CA ASN A 40 1.63 -8.51 8.39
C ASN A 40 1.07 -8.50 6.93
N THR A 41 -0.25 -8.41 6.77
CA THR A 41 -0.91 -8.56 5.47
C THR A 41 -0.46 -7.49 4.47
N ASP A 42 -0.50 -6.22 4.83
CA ASP A 42 -0.11 -5.11 3.95
C ASP A 42 1.32 -5.23 3.45
N LYS A 43 2.23 -5.54 4.39
CA LYS A 43 3.64 -5.72 4.06
C LYS A 43 3.86 -6.90 3.13
N ILE A 44 3.24 -8.05 3.42
CA ILE A 44 3.37 -9.26 2.58
C ILE A 44 2.88 -8.97 1.17
N ILE A 45 1.70 -8.38 1.03
CA ILE A 45 1.12 -8.06 -0.27
C ILE A 45 2.05 -7.14 -1.06
N LEU A 46 2.50 -6.03 -0.44
CA LEU A 46 3.34 -5.06 -1.12
C LEU A 46 4.69 -5.65 -1.52
N ASP A 47 5.36 -6.35 -0.60
CA ASP A 47 6.65 -6.99 -0.87
C ASP A 47 6.53 -7.98 -2.04
N LYS A 48 5.50 -8.83 -2.04
CA LYS A 48 5.30 -9.83 -3.10
C LYS A 48 4.92 -9.23 -4.46
N ILE A 49 4.15 -8.13 -4.48
CA ILE A 49 3.88 -7.37 -5.71
C ILE A 49 5.20 -6.78 -6.24
N ILE A 50 6.01 -6.19 -5.37
CA ILE A 50 7.31 -5.62 -5.73
C ILE A 50 8.28 -6.70 -6.21
N ASP A 51 8.38 -7.84 -5.51
CA ASP A 51 9.23 -8.97 -5.88
C ASP A 51 8.90 -9.43 -7.32
N LYS A 52 7.61 -9.67 -7.57
CA LYS A 52 7.12 -10.07 -8.90
C LYS A 52 7.42 -9.01 -9.95
N PHE A 53 7.14 -7.74 -9.65
CA PHE A 53 7.43 -6.63 -10.53
C PHE A 53 8.93 -6.54 -10.87
N CYS A 54 9.81 -6.68 -9.88
CA CYS A 54 11.26 -6.66 -10.05
C CYS A 54 11.75 -7.82 -10.92
N GLU A 55 11.21 -9.04 -10.71
CA GLU A 55 11.56 -10.21 -11.53
C GLU A 55 11.13 -10.02 -12.99
N GLU A 56 9.91 -9.55 -13.24
CA GLU A 56 9.40 -9.26 -14.58
C GLU A 56 10.22 -8.17 -15.32
N ASN A 57 10.88 -7.28 -14.55
CA ASN A 57 11.64 -6.15 -15.07
C ASN A 57 13.13 -6.20 -14.69
N LYS A 58 13.70 -7.39 -14.47
CA LYS A 58 15.09 -7.59 -14.00
C LYS A 58 16.15 -6.95 -14.89
N LYS A 59 15.91 -6.81 -16.18
CA LYS A 59 16.84 -6.18 -17.15
C LYS A 59 16.76 -4.65 -17.18
N SER A 60 15.68 -4.04 -16.64
CA SER A 60 15.54 -2.59 -16.63
C SER A 60 16.59 -1.95 -15.70
N LYS A 61 17.09 -0.78 -16.05
CA LYS A 61 17.95 0.06 -15.19
C LYS A 61 17.23 1.33 -14.71
N ASP A 62 15.92 1.39 -14.93
CA ASP A 62 15.13 2.60 -14.74
C ASP A 62 14.81 2.90 -13.29
N PHE A 63 14.83 1.91 -12.41
CA PHE A 63 14.38 2.05 -11.03
C PHE A 63 15.20 1.23 -10.02
N VAL A 64 15.12 1.67 -8.77
CA VAL A 64 15.59 0.97 -7.56
C VAL A 64 14.53 1.10 -6.48
N VAL A 65 14.39 0.07 -5.65
CA VAL A 65 13.39 -0.02 -4.58
C VAL A 65 14.07 0.16 -3.23
N LEU A 66 13.61 1.11 -2.42
CA LEU A 66 14.05 1.28 -1.03
C LEU A 66 13.49 0.16 -0.12
N PRO A 67 14.06 -0.06 1.07
CA PRO A 67 13.45 -0.90 2.08
C PRO A 67 12.01 -0.45 2.39
N ASN A 68 11.12 -1.43 2.57
CA ASN A 68 9.73 -1.17 2.89
C ASN A 68 9.60 -0.54 4.29
N LEU A 69 8.97 0.62 4.37
CA LEU A 69 8.57 1.27 5.62
C LEU A 69 7.29 0.59 6.12
N CYS A 70 7.46 -0.46 6.92
CA CYS A 70 6.37 -1.33 7.31
C CYS A 70 5.76 -1.05 8.70
N ILE A 71 6.31 -0.16 9.47
CA ILE A 71 5.65 0.37 10.66
C ILE A 71 5.01 1.70 10.25
N GLY A 72 3.69 1.68 10.10
CA GLY A 72 2.89 2.79 9.62
C GLY A 72 2.20 3.57 10.74
N SER A 73 1.29 4.46 10.33
CA SER A 73 0.28 5.06 11.21
C SER A 73 -1.05 4.36 10.95
N SER A 74 -1.48 3.53 11.90
CA SER A 74 -2.66 2.67 11.84
C SER A 74 -3.54 2.89 13.07
N SER A 75 -3.71 4.16 13.48
CA SER A 75 -4.44 4.53 14.71
C SER A 75 -5.90 4.09 14.70
N GLU A 76 -6.50 3.93 13.52
CA GLU A 76 -7.85 3.38 13.35
C GLU A 76 -7.97 1.91 13.77
N HIS A 77 -6.85 1.25 14.03
CA HIS A 77 -6.75 -0.15 14.46
C HIS A 77 -6.16 -0.32 15.88
N ASP A 78 -5.90 0.76 16.62
CA ASP A 78 -5.18 0.72 17.90
C ASP A 78 -5.88 -0.12 18.98
N ASN A 79 -7.20 -0.25 18.93
CA ASN A 79 -7.97 -1.07 19.86
C ASN A 79 -7.90 -2.58 19.59
N PHE A 80 -7.22 -3.00 18.50
CA PHE A 80 -7.05 -4.40 18.17
C PHE A 80 -5.64 -4.90 18.53
N GLN A 81 -5.56 -6.09 19.12
CA GLN A 81 -4.31 -6.71 19.50
C GLN A 81 -3.39 -6.94 18.30
N GLY A 82 -2.12 -6.64 18.47
CA GLY A 82 -1.06 -6.91 17.49
C GLY A 82 -0.79 -5.79 16.49
N THR A 83 -1.60 -4.73 16.43
CA THR A 83 -1.30 -3.54 15.65
C THR A 83 -0.06 -2.83 16.21
N LEU A 84 0.87 -2.46 15.32
CA LEU A 84 2.06 -1.66 15.63
C LEU A 84 1.93 -0.33 14.88
N SER A 85 1.52 0.69 15.61
CA SER A 85 1.23 2.01 15.04
C SER A 85 2.14 3.08 15.64
N VAL A 86 2.50 4.05 14.83
CA VAL A 86 3.14 5.30 15.23
C VAL A 86 2.12 6.43 15.08
N ASP A 87 2.04 7.34 16.02
CA ASP A 87 1.16 8.49 15.88
C ASP A 87 1.51 9.33 14.64
N SER A 88 0.50 10.00 14.09
CA SER A 88 0.59 10.69 12.81
C SER A 88 1.73 11.69 12.70
N VAL A 89 1.98 12.46 13.77
CA VAL A 89 3.01 13.52 13.76
C VAL A 89 4.40 12.91 13.76
N ASN A 90 4.65 11.95 14.63
CA ASN A 90 5.93 11.24 14.70
C ASN A 90 6.20 10.41 13.45
N TYR A 91 5.15 9.79 12.86
CA TYR A 91 5.27 9.06 11.60
C TYR A 91 5.71 9.97 10.45
N ILE A 92 5.06 11.13 10.28
CA ILE A 92 5.42 12.10 9.25
C ILE A 92 6.86 12.58 9.46
N ASN A 93 7.24 12.96 10.69
CA ASN A 93 8.58 13.44 11.01
C ASN A 93 9.65 12.37 10.75
N PHE A 94 9.39 11.13 11.14
CA PHE A 94 10.28 10.00 10.86
C PHE A 94 10.47 9.81 9.35
N CYS A 95 9.37 9.75 8.59
CA CYS A 95 9.43 9.57 7.14
C CYS A 95 10.13 10.74 6.43
N LEU A 96 9.93 11.99 6.86
CA LEU A 96 10.64 13.14 6.32
C LEU A 96 12.15 12.98 6.53
N ASN A 97 12.58 12.74 7.76
CA ASN A 97 13.99 12.55 8.08
C ASN A 97 14.63 11.38 7.33
N TYR A 98 13.93 10.24 7.24
CA TYR A 98 14.39 9.09 6.50
C TYR A 98 14.57 9.41 5.01
N LEU A 99 13.55 10.00 4.38
CA LEU A 99 13.55 10.30 2.95
C LEU A 99 14.53 11.41 2.57
N GLU A 100 14.78 12.38 3.44
CA GLU A 100 15.80 13.40 3.20
C GLU A 100 17.18 12.82 2.90
N SER A 101 17.53 11.68 3.51
CA SER A 101 18.78 10.99 3.22
C SER A 101 18.93 10.58 1.75
N VAL A 102 17.82 10.41 1.03
CA VAL A 102 17.80 10.05 -0.39
C VAL A 102 17.49 11.26 -1.28
N PHE A 103 16.52 12.11 -0.90
CA PHE A 103 16.14 13.32 -1.64
C PHE A 103 17.28 14.36 -1.72
N SER A 104 18.12 14.45 -0.69
CA SER A 104 19.31 15.32 -0.68
C SER A 104 20.41 14.87 -1.66
N LYS A 105 20.29 13.67 -2.22
CA LYS A 105 21.21 13.16 -3.23
C LYS A 105 20.78 13.59 -4.64
N LYS A 106 21.37 12.98 -5.64
CA LYS A 106 21.16 13.34 -7.06
C LYS A 106 19.80 12.94 -7.67
N PHE A 107 19.01 12.11 -6.98
CA PHE A 107 17.77 11.55 -7.53
C PHE A 107 16.65 12.59 -7.59
N LYS A 108 15.82 12.50 -8.64
CA LYS A 108 14.76 13.49 -8.90
C LYS A 108 13.37 12.88 -9.09
N LYS A 109 13.27 11.55 -9.22
CA LYS A 109 12.02 10.86 -9.55
C LYS A 109 11.71 9.80 -8.49
N PHE A 110 10.54 9.93 -7.86
CA PHE A 110 10.13 9.10 -6.72
C PHE A 110 8.71 8.56 -6.92
N ILE A 111 8.49 7.31 -6.55
CA ILE A 111 7.17 6.70 -6.46
C ILE A 111 6.96 6.25 -5.01
N PHE A 112 6.03 6.87 -4.30
CA PHE A 112 5.53 6.41 -3.02
C PHE A 112 4.48 5.35 -3.29
N LEU A 113 4.85 4.09 -3.15
CA LEU A 113 3.98 2.94 -3.41
C LEU A 113 3.40 2.44 -2.09
N ASN A 114 2.10 2.63 -1.91
CA ASN A 114 1.42 2.42 -0.64
C ASN A 114 0.46 1.23 -0.67
N SER A 115 0.46 0.43 0.39
CA SER A 115 -0.47 -0.67 0.62
C SER A 115 -1.42 -0.48 1.81
N HIS A 116 -1.29 0.60 2.59
CA HIS A 116 -2.13 0.85 3.76
C HIS A 116 -3.04 2.07 3.55
N GLY A 117 -4.36 1.87 3.71
CA GLY A 117 -5.36 2.92 3.50
C GLY A 117 -5.26 4.09 4.49
N GLY A 118 -5.00 3.79 5.76
CA GLY A 118 -4.96 4.78 6.83
C GLY A 118 -3.86 5.83 6.70
N GLN A 119 -2.81 5.56 5.91
CA GLN A 119 -1.70 6.52 5.75
C GLN A 119 -1.74 7.36 4.47
N ILE A 120 -2.82 7.31 3.67
CA ILE A 120 -2.94 8.10 2.43
C ILE A 120 -2.70 9.60 2.70
N SER A 121 -3.37 10.15 3.71
CA SER A 121 -3.24 11.58 4.07
C SER A 121 -1.83 11.94 4.55
N HIS A 122 -1.15 11.02 5.24
CA HIS A 122 0.25 11.21 5.65
C HIS A 122 1.17 11.32 4.45
N LEU A 123 0.98 10.46 3.44
CA LEU A 123 1.76 10.51 2.20
C LEU A 123 1.47 11.75 1.38
N ASP A 124 0.27 12.33 1.47
CA ASP A 124 -0.06 13.61 0.85
C ASP A 124 0.76 14.75 1.46
N ILE A 125 0.84 14.80 2.80
CA ILE A 125 1.66 15.77 3.52
C ILE A 125 3.13 15.57 3.21
N LEU A 126 3.64 14.34 3.32
CA LEU A 126 5.04 14.01 3.01
C LEU A 126 5.45 14.43 1.61
N ALA A 127 4.64 14.10 0.61
CA ALA A 127 4.94 14.45 -0.77
C ALA A 127 4.95 15.98 -0.97
N LYS A 128 4.06 16.70 -0.32
CA LYS A 128 3.99 18.18 -0.37
C LYS A 128 5.21 18.82 0.28
N GLU A 129 5.59 18.40 1.48
CA GLU A 129 6.75 18.93 2.21
C GLU A 129 8.06 18.66 1.46
N LEU A 130 8.26 17.43 0.98
CA LEU A 130 9.44 17.07 0.19
C LEU A 130 9.47 17.82 -1.15
N LYS A 131 8.32 18.01 -1.81
CA LYS A 131 8.25 18.79 -3.05
C LYS A 131 8.58 20.26 -2.84
N ASN A 132 8.13 20.85 -1.73
CA ASN A 132 8.45 22.23 -1.36
C ASN A 132 9.95 22.44 -1.13
N LYS A 133 10.59 21.48 -0.44
CA LYS A 133 12.02 21.51 -0.14
C LYS A 133 12.88 21.16 -1.36
N TYR A 134 12.46 20.18 -2.15
CA TYR A 134 13.18 19.67 -3.34
C TYR A 134 12.39 19.96 -4.62
N LYS A 135 12.36 21.25 -5.02
CA LYS A 135 11.51 21.80 -6.08
C LYS A 135 11.58 21.05 -7.42
N ASP A 136 12.76 20.52 -7.78
CA ASP A 136 12.96 19.78 -9.04
C ASP A 136 12.52 18.32 -8.96
N SER A 137 12.12 17.81 -7.79
CA SER A 137 11.67 16.44 -7.65
C SER A 137 10.33 16.20 -8.32
N LYS A 138 10.13 14.99 -8.84
CA LYS A 138 8.86 14.45 -9.33
C LYS A 138 8.44 13.36 -8.39
N ILE A 139 7.35 13.54 -7.66
CA ILE A 139 6.88 12.59 -6.64
C ILE A 139 5.50 12.10 -7.06
N ILE A 140 5.39 10.80 -7.30
CA ILE A 140 4.13 10.11 -7.58
C ILE A 140 3.68 9.39 -6.32
N LYS A 141 2.42 9.54 -5.93
CA LYS A 141 1.76 8.76 -4.87
C LYS A 141 0.89 7.71 -5.53
N ALA A 142 1.16 6.45 -5.25
CA ALA A 142 0.50 5.32 -5.88
C ALA A 142 -0.03 4.37 -4.80
N ASN A 143 -1.33 4.45 -4.51
CA ASN A 143 -2.02 3.49 -3.67
C ASN A 143 -2.40 2.30 -4.54
N TYR A 144 -1.70 1.15 -4.40
CA TYR A 144 -1.88 0.04 -5.32
C TYR A 144 -3.32 -0.47 -5.36
N PHE A 145 -4.04 -0.42 -4.25
CA PHE A 145 -5.42 -0.88 -4.11
C PHE A 145 -6.45 0.03 -4.83
N LEU A 146 -6.03 1.20 -5.32
CA LEU A 146 -6.85 2.13 -6.13
C LEU A 146 -6.54 2.06 -7.63
N PHE A 147 -5.71 1.12 -8.10
CA PHE A 147 -5.39 1.04 -9.51
C PHE A 147 -6.61 0.62 -10.35
N GLU A 148 -6.71 1.17 -11.54
CA GLU A 148 -7.78 0.83 -12.47
C GLU A 148 -7.72 -0.62 -12.94
N GLY A 149 -8.88 -1.17 -13.29
CA GLY A 149 -9.01 -2.52 -13.84
C GLY A 149 -9.42 -3.58 -12.81
N TYR A 150 -9.41 -3.30 -11.54
CA TYR A 150 -9.86 -4.25 -10.50
C TYR A 150 -11.37 -4.55 -10.56
N ASN A 151 -12.16 -3.66 -11.16
CA ASN A 151 -13.59 -3.87 -11.41
C ASN A 151 -13.90 -5.04 -12.34
N LYS A 152 -12.90 -5.58 -13.04
CA LYS A 152 -13.00 -6.80 -13.84
C LYS A 152 -12.88 -8.07 -13.01
N VAL A 153 -12.37 -7.96 -11.78
CA VAL A 153 -12.04 -9.09 -10.90
C VAL A 153 -12.86 -9.07 -9.62
N ILE A 154 -13.05 -7.90 -9.05
CA ILE A 154 -13.72 -7.65 -7.77
C ILE A 154 -15.06 -6.95 -8.03
N SER A 155 -16.10 -7.33 -7.29
CA SER A 155 -17.41 -6.71 -7.44
C SER A 155 -17.37 -5.21 -7.10
N LYS A 156 -18.22 -4.43 -7.77
CA LYS A 156 -18.34 -2.99 -7.51
C LYS A 156 -18.64 -2.71 -6.03
N ASN A 157 -19.50 -3.52 -5.43
CA ASN A 157 -19.85 -3.37 -4.01
C ASN A 157 -18.64 -3.55 -3.10
N GLU A 158 -17.78 -4.55 -3.35
CA GLU A 158 -16.58 -4.77 -2.55
C GLU A 158 -15.53 -3.67 -2.79
N LEU A 159 -15.38 -3.19 -4.03
CA LEU A 159 -14.47 -2.07 -4.32
C LEU A 159 -14.89 -0.76 -3.65
N LEU A 160 -16.20 -0.56 -3.43
CA LEU A 160 -16.73 0.64 -2.77
C LEU A 160 -16.75 0.53 -1.24
N HIS A 161 -16.94 -0.68 -0.70
CA HIS A 161 -17.25 -0.88 0.73
C HIS A 161 -16.30 -1.84 1.43
N GLY A 162 -15.37 -2.46 0.70
CA GLY A 162 -14.39 -3.41 1.23
C GLY A 162 -13.05 -2.75 1.48
N TYR A 163 -12.92 -2.05 2.61
CA TYR A 163 -11.71 -1.27 2.92
C TYR A 163 -10.60 -2.06 3.60
N HIS A 164 -10.94 -3.19 4.29
CA HIS A 164 -9.98 -3.84 5.15
C HIS A 164 -10.30 -5.32 5.41
N GLY A 165 -9.35 -6.21 5.13
CA GLY A 165 -9.50 -7.66 5.35
C GLY A 165 -10.60 -8.33 4.51
N GLY A 166 -11.12 -7.65 3.49
CA GLY A 166 -12.22 -8.13 2.65
C GLY A 166 -11.80 -9.10 1.54
N GLU A 167 -12.61 -9.17 0.49
CA GLU A 167 -12.39 -10.05 -0.66
C GLU A 167 -11.07 -9.74 -1.37
N PHE A 168 -10.74 -8.45 -1.50
CA PHE A 168 -9.58 -7.98 -2.23
C PHE A 168 -8.28 -8.50 -1.61
N GLU A 169 -8.02 -8.18 -0.35
CA GLU A 169 -6.80 -8.56 0.36
C GLU A 169 -6.75 -10.05 0.66
N THR A 170 -7.90 -10.64 1.02
CA THR A 170 -7.97 -12.09 1.23
C THR A 170 -7.63 -12.86 -0.05
N SER A 171 -8.07 -12.40 -1.22
CA SER A 171 -7.70 -13.01 -2.50
C SER A 171 -6.20 -12.90 -2.78
N LEU A 172 -5.61 -11.72 -2.55
CA LEU A 172 -4.17 -11.52 -2.66
C LEU A 172 -3.39 -12.46 -1.74
N MET A 173 -3.77 -12.55 -0.47
CA MET A 173 -3.10 -13.42 0.50
C MET A 173 -3.27 -14.90 0.17
N LEU A 174 -4.42 -15.33 -0.36
CA LEU A 174 -4.61 -16.70 -0.86
C LEU A 174 -3.70 -17.04 -2.04
N TYR A 175 -3.31 -16.05 -2.84
CA TYR A 175 -2.36 -16.24 -3.94
C TYR A 175 -0.90 -16.11 -3.49
N LEU A 176 -0.57 -15.07 -2.73
CA LEU A 176 0.81 -14.68 -2.44
C LEU A 176 1.40 -15.40 -1.21
N ALA A 177 0.54 -15.76 -0.23
CA ALA A 177 0.95 -16.34 1.05
C ALA A 177 -0.14 -17.25 1.65
N ASN A 178 -0.63 -18.19 0.87
CA ASN A 178 -1.75 -19.08 1.22
C ASN A 178 -1.60 -19.82 2.56
N ASN A 179 -0.37 -20.19 2.91
CA ASN A 179 -0.03 -20.85 4.17
C ASN A 179 -0.26 -19.97 5.41
N LEU A 180 -0.36 -18.65 5.24
CA LEU A 180 -0.63 -17.70 6.33
C LEU A 180 -2.11 -17.36 6.48
N VAL A 181 -2.98 -17.83 5.57
CA VAL A 181 -4.43 -17.60 5.64
C VAL A 181 -5.11 -18.69 6.45
N ARG A 182 -5.86 -18.30 7.49
CA ARG A 182 -6.66 -19.21 8.33
C ARG A 182 -8.01 -19.43 7.63
N LYS A 183 -8.05 -20.33 6.65
CA LYS A 183 -9.22 -20.56 5.77
C LYS A 183 -10.50 -20.91 6.54
N ASN A 184 -10.37 -21.65 7.63
CA ASN A 184 -11.50 -22.03 8.52
C ASN A 184 -12.07 -20.82 9.29
N LYS A 185 -11.38 -19.68 9.31
CA LYS A 185 -11.82 -18.43 9.94
C LYS A 185 -12.46 -17.45 8.94
N ILE A 186 -12.43 -17.74 7.65
CA ILE A 186 -13.08 -16.91 6.62
C ILE A 186 -14.60 -17.01 6.77
N LYS A 187 -15.23 -15.92 7.18
CA LYS A 187 -16.68 -15.84 7.38
C LYS A 187 -17.26 -14.66 6.60
N LYS A 188 -18.55 -14.79 6.23
CA LYS A 188 -19.30 -13.65 5.70
C LYS A 188 -19.36 -12.57 6.76
N ASN A 189 -18.98 -11.36 6.40
CA ASN A 189 -19.00 -10.21 7.27
C ASN A 189 -20.19 -9.30 6.97
N LYS A 190 -20.75 -8.69 8.01
CA LYS A 190 -21.82 -7.68 7.89
C LYS A 190 -21.29 -6.39 8.48
N LEU A 191 -21.36 -5.32 7.72
CA LEU A 191 -21.03 -3.97 8.19
C LEU A 191 -22.14 -3.46 9.11
N SER A 192 -21.79 -2.57 10.03
CA SER A 192 -22.76 -1.91 10.90
C SER A 192 -23.76 -1.09 10.05
N PRO A 193 -25.08 -1.24 10.28
CA PRO A 193 -26.11 -0.53 9.50
C PRO A 193 -26.07 0.98 9.70
N ASP A 194 -25.58 1.46 10.84
CA ASP A 194 -25.70 2.87 11.25
C ASP A 194 -24.92 3.84 10.33
N TYR A 195 -23.90 3.34 9.64
CA TYR A 195 -23.03 4.16 8.80
C TYR A 195 -23.51 4.30 7.34
N ASN A 196 -24.34 3.36 6.85
CA ASN A 196 -24.79 3.38 5.45
C ASN A 196 -26.07 4.18 5.23
N ASN A 197 -26.83 4.49 6.28
CA ASN A 197 -28.20 5.04 6.17
C ASN A 197 -28.26 6.58 6.21
N LYS A 198 -27.16 7.30 6.44
CA LYS A 198 -27.17 8.77 6.44
C LYS A 198 -27.11 9.32 5.01
N LYS A 199 -27.95 10.32 4.69
CA LYS A 199 -28.04 10.89 3.33
C LYS A 199 -26.76 11.66 2.93
N LEU A 200 -26.19 12.44 3.82
CA LEU A 200 -25.10 13.36 3.53
C LEU A 200 -23.75 12.91 4.09
N ILE A 201 -23.74 12.35 5.30
CA ILE A 201 -22.53 11.97 6.04
C ILE A 201 -22.21 10.49 5.80
N GLY A 202 -20.93 10.16 5.61
CA GLY A 202 -20.46 8.78 5.48
C GLY A 202 -18.98 8.70 5.12
N PHE A 203 -18.43 7.49 5.08
CA PHE A 203 -17.01 7.28 4.78
C PHE A 203 -16.66 7.63 3.35
N GLU A 204 -17.57 7.35 2.41
CA GLU A 204 -17.39 7.50 0.97
C GLU A 204 -18.05 8.76 0.41
N LYS A 205 -18.70 9.54 1.29
CA LYS A 205 -19.40 10.75 0.88
C LYS A 205 -18.49 11.96 0.94
N ASN A 206 -18.91 13.05 0.30
CA ASN A 206 -18.15 14.30 0.34
C ASN A 206 -18.03 14.86 1.77
N VAL A 207 -19.04 14.61 2.63
CA VAL A 207 -18.99 14.92 4.06
C VAL A 207 -18.59 13.64 4.79
N LYS A 208 -17.30 13.52 5.10
CA LYS A 208 -16.71 12.33 5.70
C LYS A 208 -16.86 12.30 7.20
N LEU A 209 -17.27 11.16 7.72
CA LEU A 209 -17.21 10.86 9.15
C LEU A 209 -15.84 10.24 9.45
N GLN A 210 -15.14 10.76 10.45
CA GLN A 210 -13.93 10.10 10.98
C GLN A 210 -14.35 8.88 11.81
N TRP A 211 -13.59 7.81 11.73
CA TRP A 211 -13.95 6.51 12.30
C TRP A 211 -12.72 5.72 12.75
N ASN A 212 -12.95 4.84 13.71
CA ASN A 212 -12.06 3.72 14.02
C ASN A 212 -12.70 2.42 13.50
N THR A 213 -11.91 1.40 13.28
CA THR A 213 -12.40 0.14 12.68
C THR A 213 -13.52 -0.52 13.47
N GLU A 214 -13.47 -0.48 14.81
CA GLU A 214 -14.52 -1.02 15.67
C GLU A 214 -15.86 -0.28 15.58
N ASP A 215 -15.84 1.00 15.17
CA ASP A 215 -17.09 1.77 14.92
C ASP A 215 -17.86 1.17 13.76
N ILE A 216 -17.14 0.63 12.77
CA ILE A 216 -17.73 0.01 11.57
C ILE A 216 -17.99 -1.47 11.80
N ASN A 217 -17.00 -2.17 12.37
CA ASN A 217 -17.11 -3.60 12.61
C ASN A 217 -16.18 -4.08 13.73
N LYS A 218 -16.77 -4.63 14.79
CA LYS A 218 -16.03 -5.18 15.94
C LYS A 218 -15.15 -6.40 15.63
N THR A 219 -15.31 -7.02 14.46
CA THR A 219 -14.42 -8.11 14.00
C THR A 219 -13.11 -7.62 13.41
N GLY A 220 -12.97 -6.32 13.20
CA GLY A 220 -11.82 -5.72 12.56
C GLY A 220 -11.83 -5.78 11.03
N ILE A 221 -12.85 -6.36 10.39
CA ILE A 221 -12.92 -6.55 8.95
C ILE A 221 -13.96 -5.62 8.36
N ILE A 222 -13.59 -4.89 7.29
CA ILE A 222 -14.50 -4.02 6.53
C ILE A 222 -14.50 -4.51 5.09
N GLY A 223 -15.42 -5.41 4.76
CA GLY A 223 -15.52 -6.11 3.47
C GLY A 223 -16.05 -7.53 3.65
N ASN A 224 -16.10 -8.29 2.57
CA ASN A 224 -16.61 -9.67 2.60
C ASN A 224 -15.58 -10.70 2.09
N PRO A 225 -14.76 -11.27 2.97
CA PRO A 225 -13.69 -12.19 2.56
C PRO A 225 -14.20 -13.53 2.01
N LYS A 226 -15.50 -13.85 2.15
CA LYS A 226 -16.04 -15.15 1.73
C LYS A 226 -15.95 -15.41 0.22
N ASN A 227 -15.95 -14.34 -0.59
CA ASN A 227 -15.87 -14.46 -2.05
C ASN A 227 -14.42 -14.50 -2.57
N ALA A 228 -13.45 -14.41 -1.69
CA ALA A 228 -12.04 -14.41 -2.04
C ALA A 228 -11.57 -15.76 -2.58
N ASN A 229 -10.69 -15.71 -3.57
CA ASN A 229 -9.98 -16.89 -4.08
C ASN A 229 -8.62 -16.51 -4.68
N SER A 230 -7.75 -17.52 -4.81
CA SER A 230 -6.38 -17.35 -5.30
C SER A 230 -6.31 -16.85 -6.75
N GLN A 231 -7.28 -17.21 -7.61
CA GLN A 231 -7.30 -16.76 -9.00
C GLN A 231 -7.50 -15.24 -9.08
N LYS A 232 -8.44 -14.69 -8.30
CA LYS A 232 -8.61 -13.23 -8.17
C LYS A 232 -7.33 -12.57 -7.67
N GLY A 233 -6.67 -13.14 -6.67
CA GLY A 233 -5.40 -12.63 -6.15
C GLY A 233 -4.30 -12.57 -7.23
N LYS A 234 -4.21 -13.59 -8.09
CA LYS A 234 -3.32 -13.62 -9.24
C LYS A 234 -3.61 -12.49 -10.23
N GLU A 235 -4.88 -12.29 -10.57
CA GLU A 235 -5.30 -11.26 -11.52
C GLU A 235 -5.05 -9.85 -10.97
N ILE A 236 -5.38 -9.60 -9.70
CA ILE A 236 -5.07 -8.34 -9.00
C ILE A 236 -3.57 -8.06 -9.02
N THR A 237 -2.75 -9.06 -8.70
CA THR A 237 -1.28 -8.94 -8.72
C THR A 237 -0.76 -8.56 -10.11
N ASN A 238 -1.29 -9.19 -11.18
CA ASN A 238 -0.90 -8.89 -12.55
C ASN A 238 -1.30 -7.46 -12.97
N ILE A 239 -2.49 -7.00 -12.58
CA ILE A 239 -2.92 -5.61 -12.79
C ILE A 239 -1.99 -4.65 -12.07
N ALA A 240 -1.64 -4.93 -10.81
CA ALA A 240 -0.75 -4.08 -10.02
C ALA A 240 0.64 -3.96 -10.66
N THR A 241 1.29 -5.07 -11.01
CA THR A 241 2.63 -5.04 -11.63
C THR A 241 2.62 -4.34 -12.99
N SER A 242 1.57 -4.58 -13.81
CA SER A 242 1.39 -3.89 -15.09
C SER A 242 1.21 -2.37 -14.92
N THR A 243 0.44 -1.94 -13.91
CA THR A 243 0.20 -0.52 -13.62
C THR A 243 1.48 0.16 -13.13
N ILE A 244 2.24 -0.46 -12.23
CA ILE A 244 3.55 0.07 -11.79
C ILE A 244 4.48 0.29 -13.00
N LYS A 245 4.50 -0.66 -13.94
CA LYS A 245 5.29 -0.52 -15.18
C LYS A 245 4.86 0.67 -16.02
N LYS A 246 3.56 0.93 -16.14
CA LYS A 246 3.02 2.10 -16.86
C LYS A 246 3.41 3.40 -16.15
N ILE A 247 3.25 3.47 -14.82
CA ILE A 247 3.65 4.65 -14.02
C ILE A 247 5.13 4.98 -14.24
N ILE A 248 6.02 3.98 -14.21
CA ILE A 248 7.45 4.18 -14.46
C ILE A 248 7.67 4.74 -15.88
N LYS A 249 6.98 4.18 -16.89
CA LYS A 249 7.10 4.64 -18.27
C LYS A 249 6.69 6.11 -18.41
N GLU A 250 5.59 6.51 -17.81
CA GLU A 250 5.10 7.90 -17.85
C GLU A 250 6.02 8.84 -17.06
N LEU A 251 6.45 8.42 -15.84
CA LEU A 251 7.35 9.23 -15.03
C LEU A 251 8.72 9.46 -15.71
N LYS A 252 9.17 8.56 -16.58
CA LYS A 252 10.40 8.78 -17.36
C LYS A 252 10.29 9.96 -18.31
N LEU A 253 9.09 10.26 -18.80
CA LEU A 253 8.84 11.35 -19.76
C LEU A 253 8.76 12.73 -19.10
N LEU A 254 8.60 12.81 -17.76
CA LEU A 254 8.62 14.04 -16.96
C LEU A 254 10.05 14.43 -16.54
#